data_520d6584f269a0510ab7d41612457716
#
_entry.id   520d6584f269a0510ab7d41612457716
#
_cell.length_a   1.000
_cell.length_b   1.000
_cell.length_c   1.000
_cell.angle_alpha   90.00
_cell.angle_beta   90.00
_cell.angle_gamma   90.00
#
_symmetry.space_group_name_H-M   'P 1'
#
loop_
_entity.id
_entity.type
_entity.pdbx_description
1 polymer ?
#
loop_
_entity_poly.entity_id
_entity_poly.type
_entity_poly.pdbx_seq_one_letter_code
_entity_poly.pdbx_strand_id
1 'polypeptide(L)'
;MKTENQLSKIKPADRLASVSEYYFSKKLKEVAQMNAEGKDVISLGIGSPDMPPSESTIQTLCDAARNPDGHGYQPYVGIPELRRSFAGWYKRWYDVELDPNTEIQPLIGSKEGILHVTLAF
;
A
#
# COMPACT_ATOMS: atom_id res chain seq x y z
N MET A 1 24.13 -23.45 35.08
CA MET A 1 23.01 -22.59 35.44
C MET A 1 22.45 -22.02 34.15
N LYS A 2 21.25 -22.46 33.73
CA LYS A 2 20.56 -21.94 32.54
C LYS A 2 19.96 -20.59 32.90
N THR A 3 20.40 -19.52 32.26
CA THR A 3 19.72 -18.22 32.33
C THR A 3 18.36 -18.34 31.66
N GLU A 4 17.32 -18.50 32.47
CA GLU A 4 15.93 -18.40 31.98
C GLU A 4 15.73 -17.01 31.43
N ASN A 5 15.37 -16.97 30.15
CA ASN A 5 15.18 -15.78 29.37
C ASN A 5 14.00 -14.97 29.96
N GLN A 6 14.28 -13.81 30.55
CA GLN A 6 13.26 -12.92 31.17
C GLN A 6 12.24 -12.35 30.17
N LEU A 7 12.36 -12.63 28.85
CA LEU A 7 11.40 -12.26 27.83
C LEU A 7 10.06 -13.03 27.90
N SER A 8 9.96 -14.07 28.75
CA SER A 8 8.74 -14.90 28.89
C SER A 8 7.59 -14.26 29.69
N LYS A 9 7.76 -13.04 30.20
CA LYS A 9 6.73 -12.38 31.02
C LYS A 9 5.73 -11.55 30.23
N ILE A 10 6.01 -11.23 28.96
CA ILE A 10 5.08 -10.48 28.11
C ILE A 10 4.24 -11.48 27.33
N LYS A 11 2.95 -11.57 27.67
CA LYS A 11 1.98 -12.39 26.94
C LYS A 11 1.23 -11.52 25.94
N PRO A 12 0.94 -12.02 24.73
CA PRO A 12 -0.01 -11.38 23.82
C PRO A 12 -1.38 -11.19 24.49
N ALA A 13 -2.10 -10.16 24.10
CA ALA A 13 -3.47 -9.96 24.61
C ALA A 13 -4.37 -11.14 24.19
N ASP A 14 -5.28 -11.56 25.08
CA ASP A 14 -6.17 -12.71 24.85
C ASP A 14 -7.01 -12.59 23.56
N ARG A 15 -7.36 -11.37 23.15
CA ARG A 15 -8.06 -11.11 21.89
C ARG A 15 -7.29 -11.56 20.64
N LEU A 16 -5.98 -11.78 20.74
CA LEU A 16 -5.17 -12.30 19.64
C LEU A 16 -5.24 -13.82 19.50
N ALA A 17 -5.76 -14.52 20.48
CA ALA A 17 -5.89 -15.98 20.42
C ALA A 17 -6.84 -16.46 19.31
N SER A 18 -7.80 -15.63 18.89
CA SER A 18 -8.72 -15.93 17.80
C SER A 18 -8.22 -15.45 16.42
N VAL A 19 -7.09 -14.74 16.37
CA VAL A 19 -6.51 -14.26 15.10
C VAL A 19 -5.74 -15.39 14.45
N SER A 20 -6.22 -15.85 13.30
CA SER A 20 -5.53 -16.82 12.47
C SER A 20 -4.74 -16.12 11.36
N GLU A 21 -3.65 -16.76 10.92
CA GLU A 21 -2.92 -16.27 9.75
C GLU A 21 -3.84 -16.23 8.52
N TYR A 22 -3.75 -15.13 7.77
CA TYR A 22 -4.54 -14.92 6.56
C TYR A 22 -4.36 -16.06 5.56
N TYR A 23 -5.48 -16.58 5.04
CA TYR A 23 -5.48 -17.76 4.19
C TYR A 23 -4.51 -17.67 3.01
N PHE A 24 -4.55 -16.56 2.27
CA PHE A 24 -3.67 -16.38 1.11
C PHE A 24 -2.18 -16.30 1.49
N SER A 25 -1.84 -15.78 2.69
CA SER A 25 -0.46 -15.82 3.19
C SER A 25 0.06 -17.25 3.28
N LYS A 26 -0.75 -18.15 3.83
CA LYS A 26 -0.39 -19.58 3.92
C LYS A 26 -0.23 -20.20 2.53
N LYS A 27 -1.15 -19.92 1.61
CA LYS A 27 -1.12 -20.46 0.24
C LYS A 27 0.07 -19.94 -0.57
N LEU A 28 0.44 -18.69 -0.41
CA LEU A 28 1.65 -18.15 -1.06
C LEU A 28 2.93 -18.84 -0.57
N LYS A 29 3.02 -19.12 0.74
CA LYS A 29 4.15 -19.88 1.30
C LYS A 29 4.19 -21.31 0.74
N GLU A 30 3.03 -21.98 0.66
CA GLU A 30 2.91 -23.32 0.09
C GLU A 30 3.36 -23.35 -1.38
N VAL A 31 2.88 -22.42 -2.20
CA VAL A 31 3.30 -22.31 -3.61
C VAL A 31 4.79 -22.02 -3.74
N ALA A 32 5.32 -21.12 -2.92
CA ALA A 32 6.76 -20.82 -2.92
C ALA A 32 7.60 -22.04 -2.58
N GLN A 33 7.17 -22.85 -1.60
CA GLN A 33 7.82 -24.11 -1.26
C GLN A 33 7.76 -25.13 -2.40
N MET A 34 6.59 -25.29 -3.02
CA MET A 34 6.41 -26.18 -4.17
C MET A 34 7.34 -25.81 -5.32
N ASN A 35 7.49 -24.51 -5.58
CA ASN A 35 8.39 -24.03 -6.63
C ASN A 35 9.88 -24.22 -6.27
N ALA A 36 10.23 -24.06 -4.99
CA ALA A 36 11.57 -24.40 -4.50
C ALA A 36 11.90 -25.90 -4.65
N GLU A 37 10.88 -26.76 -4.62
CA GLU A 37 10.98 -28.20 -4.86
C GLU A 37 10.94 -28.55 -6.39
N GLY A 38 10.90 -27.56 -7.28
CA GLY A 38 10.93 -27.75 -8.74
C GLY A 38 9.57 -28.14 -9.37
N LYS A 39 8.44 -27.86 -8.68
CA LYS A 39 7.10 -28.21 -9.20
C LYS A 39 6.55 -27.21 -10.23
N ASP A 40 7.19 -26.07 -10.41
CA ASP A 40 6.85 -25.02 -11.40
C ASP A 40 5.36 -24.62 -11.37
N VAL A 41 4.84 -24.32 -10.18
CA VAL A 41 3.44 -23.96 -9.97
C VAL A 41 3.19 -22.49 -10.39
N ILE A 42 2.27 -22.28 -11.32
CA ILE A 42 1.79 -20.95 -11.71
C ILE A 42 0.64 -20.54 -10.80
N SER A 43 0.82 -19.48 -10.02
CA SER A 43 -0.20 -18.98 -9.11
C SER A 43 -1.16 -18.03 -9.82
N LEU A 44 -2.42 -18.41 -9.90
CA LEU A 44 -3.53 -17.56 -10.38
C LEU A 44 -4.38 -17.00 -9.23
N GLY A 45 -3.94 -17.20 -7.99
CA GLY A 45 -4.73 -16.87 -6.79
C GLY A 45 -4.73 -15.39 -6.40
N ILE A 46 -3.70 -14.64 -6.80
CA ILE A 46 -3.58 -13.20 -6.51
C ILE A 46 -3.14 -12.48 -7.77
N GLY A 47 -3.94 -11.50 -8.20
CA GLY A 47 -3.55 -10.59 -9.28
C GLY A 47 -2.48 -9.61 -8.78
N SER A 48 -1.38 -9.51 -9.52
CA SER A 48 -0.33 -8.54 -9.30
C SER A 48 0.12 -7.99 -10.65
N PRO A 49 0.44 -6.69 -10.75
CA PRO A 49 1.09 -6.19 -11.95
C PRO A 49 2.39 -6.97 -12.21
N ASP A 50 2.59 -7.42 -13.44
CA ASP A 50 3.77 -8.18 -13.89
C ASP A 50 4.76 -7.32 -14.68
N MET A 51 4.35 -6.11 -15.07
CA MET A 51 5.19 -5.16 -15.78
C MET A 51 5.59 -3.99 -14.88
N PRO A 52 6.83 -3.50 -15.00
CA PRO A 52 7.25 -2.30 -14.29
C PRO A 52 6.51 -1.05 -14.82
N PRO A 53 6.46 0.04 -14.04
CA PRO A 53 6.07 1.35 -14.55
C PRO A 53 6.96 1.78 -15.72
N SER A 54 6.50 2.78 -16.50
CA SER A 54 7.35 3.33 -17.57
C SER A 54 8.65 3.91 -17.00
N GLU A 55 9.72 3.85 -17.79
CA GLU A 55 11.03 4.40 -17.40
C GLU A 55 10.93 5.88 -16.99
N SER A 56 10.12 6.67 -17.68
CA SER A 56 9.89 8.08 -17.32
C SER A 56 9.25 8.26 -15.94
N THR A 57 8.35 7.35 -15.54
CA THR A 57 7.75 7.36 -14.20
C THR A 57 8.79 7.03 -13.13
N ILE A 58 9.62 6.02 -13.38
CA ILE A 58 10.71 5.61 -12.47
C ILE A 58 11.71 6.75 -12.32
N GLN A 59 12.14 7.36 -13.43
CA GLN A 59 13.08 8.48 -13.41
C GLN A 59 12.52 9.67 -12.63
N THR A 60 11.26 10.04 -12.85
CA THR A 60 10.59 11.13 -12.12
C THR A 60 10.56 10.87 -10.61
N LEU A 61 10.28 9.62 -10.20
CA LEU A 61 10.32 9.22 -8.80
C LEU A 61 11.72 9.37 -8.20
N CYS A 62 12.74 8.90 -8.92
CA CYS A 62 14.13 9.00 -8.49
C CYS A 62 14.59 10.45 -8.34
N ASP A 63 14.20 11.32 -9.27
CA ASP A 63 14.57 12.73 -9.24
C ASP A 63 13.84 13.45 -8.11
N ALA A 64 12.55 13.18 -7.89
CA ALA A 64 11.80 13.71 -6.76
C ALA A 64 12.40 13.27 -5.41
N ALA A 65 12.84 12.02 -5.29
CA ALA A 65 13.46 11.50 -4.08
C ALA A 65 14.82 12.13 -3.76
N ARG A 66 15.50 12.70 -4.74
CA ARG A 66 16.78 13.44 -4.54
C ARG A 66 16.57 14.89 -4.08
N ASN A 67 15.34 15.39 -4.16
CA ASN A 67 15.06 16.76 -3.70
C ASN A 67 15.12 16.82 -2.17
N PRO A 68 16.06 17.56 -1.58
CA PRO A 68 16.22 17.64 -0.13
C PRO A 68 15.00 18.22 0.60
N ASP A 69 14.19 19.03 -0.09
CA ASP A 69 13.01 19.67 0.48
C ASP A 69 11.75 18.75 0.44
N GLY A 70 11.86 17.58 -0.19
CA GLY A 70 10.75 16.64 -0.38
C GLY A 70 10.47 15.71 0.81
N HIS A 71 11.28 15.75 1.88
CA HIS A 71 11.27 14.72 2.94
C HIS A 71 10.59 15.17 4.25
N GLY A 72 10.07 16.38 4.31
CA GLY A 72 9.38 16.90 5.49
C GLY A 72 7.96 16.34 5.66
N TYR A 73 7.34 16.66 6.80
CA TYR A 73 5.92 16.39 7.00
C TYR A 73 5.06 17.13 5.97
N GLN A 74 4.08 16.44 5.44
CA GLN A 74 3.16 16.99 4.46
C GLN A 74 1.78 17.26 5.07
N PRO A 75 0.98 18.16 4.46
CA PRO A 75 -0.40 18.40 4.91
C PRO A 75 -1.26 17.13 4.82
N TYR A 76 -2.24 16.99 5.73
CA TYR A 76 -3.19 15.86 5.73
C TYR A 76 -3.95 15.69 4.41
N VAL A 77 -4.21 16.78 3.72
CA VAL A 77 -4.89 16.78 2.42
C VAL A 77 -3.95 16.48 1.24
N GLY A 78 -2.69 16.15 1.51
CA GLY A 78 -1.66 15.96 0.50
C GLY A 78 -1.10 17.25 -0.07
N ILE A 79 0.01 17.16 -0.79
CA ILE A 79 0.64 18.32 -1.41
C ILE A 79 -0.23 18.90 -2.55
N PRO A 80 -0.22 20.23 -2.73
CA PRO A 80 -1.02 20.87 -3.78
C PRO A 80 -0.72 20.36 -5.18
N GLU A 81 0.54 20.02 -5.47
CA GLU A 81 0.98 19.48 -6.76
C GLU A 81 0.27 18.17 -7.10
N LEU A 82 0.18 17.25 -6.13
CA LEU A 82 -0.50 15.97 -6.30
C LEU A 82 -1.98 16.18 -6.59
N ARG A 83 -2.65 17.05 -5.81
CA ARG A 83 -4.08 17.32 -6.00
C ARG A 83 -4.36 17.97 -7.35
N ARG A 84 -3.53 18.93 -7.78
CA ARG A 84 -3.62 19.53 -9.13
C ARG A 84 -3.40 18.49 -10.23
N SER A 85 -2.49 17.56 -10.03
CA SER A 85 -2.22 16.50 -10.99
C SER A 85 -3.42 15.55 -11.14
N PHE A 86 -4.10 15.21 -10.05
CA PHE A 86 -5.35 14.45 -10.11
C PHE A 86 -6.45 15.22 -10.85
N ALA A 87 -6.67 16.51 -10.52
CA ALA A 87 -7.66 17.33 -11.21
C ALA A 87 -7.38 17.40 -12.72
N GLY A 88 -6.12 17.66 -13.10
CA GLY A 88 -5.71 17.70 -14.50
C GLY A 88 -5.87 16.36 -15.22
N TRP A 89 -5.63 15.25 -14.54
CA TRP A 89 -5.84 13.93 -15.09
C TRP A 89 -7.32 13.63 -15.36
N TYR A 90 -8.20 13.93 -14.40
CA TYR A 90 -9.65 13.79 -14.57
C TYR A 90 -10.20 14.70 -15.69
N LYS A 91 -9.74 15.95 -15.77
CA LYS A 91 -10.11 16.84 -16.87
C LYS A 91 -9.68 16.29 -18.21
N ARG A 92 -8.44 15.81 -18.31
CA ARG A 92 -7.88 15.31 -19.59
C ARG A 92 -8.58 14.07 -20.13
N TRP A 93 -8.89 13.10 -19.25
CA TRP A 93 -9.34 11.79 -19.69
C TRP A 93 -10.85 11.57 -19.60
N TYR A 94 -11.54 12.35 -18.76
CA TYR A 94 -12.98 12.19 -18.52
C TYR A 94 -13.77 13.48 -18.74
N ASP A 95 -13.12 14.59 -19.05
CA ASP A 95 -13.71 15.93 -19.15
C ASP A 95 -14.44 16.36 -17.88
N VAL A 96 -13.96 15.92 -16.72
CA VAL A 96 -14.48 16.28 -15.41
C VAL A 96 -13.58 17.36 -14.78
N GLU A 97 -14.19 18.49 -14.44
CA GLU A 97 -13.48 19.56 -13.71
C GLU A 97 -13.67 19.36 -12.21
N LEU A 98 -12.56 19.34 -11.48
CA LEU A 98 -12.51 19.19 -10.03
C LEU A 98 -11.68 20.33 -9.43
N ASP A 99 -12.18 20.92 -8.36
CA ASP A 99 -11.37 21.84 -7.55
C ASP A 99 -10.34 21.05 -6.74
N PRO A 100 -9.04 21.23 -6.99
CA PRO A 100 -8.01 20.50 -6.28
C PRO A 100 -7.94 20.83 -4.78
N ASN A 101 -8.61 21.89 -4.31
CA ASN A 101 -8.57 22.28 -2.90
C ASN A 101 -9.70 21.66 -2.06
N THR A 102 -10.84 21.36 -2.69
CA THR A 102 -12.06 20.97 -1.98
C THR A 102 -12.63 19.63 -2.42
N GLU A 103 -12.28 19.15 -3.62
CA GLU A 103 -12.90 17.95 -4.22
C GLU A 103 -11.92 16.79 -4.42
N ILE A 104 -10.65 16.93 -3.96
CA ILE A 104 -9.64 15.89 -4.08
C ILE A 104 -9.02 15.59 -2.72
N GLN A 105 -9.16 14.34 -2.29
CA GLN A 105 -8.50 13.79 -1.11
C GLN A 105 -7.58 12.63 -1.54
N PRO A 106 -6.25 12.81 -1.54
CA PRO A 106 -5.33 11.72 -1.75
C PRO A 106 -5.44 10.65 -0.66
N LEU A 107 -5.30 9.40 -1.05
CA LEU A 107 -5.39 8.23 -0.18
C LEU A 107 -4.13 7.37 -0.33
N ILE A 108 -3.79 6.60 0.70
CA ILE A 108 -2.74 5.57 0.62
C ILE A 108 -3.19 4.43 -0.30
N GLY A 109 -4.50 4.19 -0.33
CA GLY A 109 -5.13 3.20 -1.22
C GLY A 109 -6.64 3.27 -1.14
N SER A 110 -7.34 2.67 -2.09
CA SER A 110 -8.80 2.70 -2.20
C SER A 110 -9.53 2.14 -0.98
N LYS A 111 -8.95 1.18 -0.27
CA LYS A 111 -9.55 0.61 0.96
C LYS A 111 -9.69 1.64 2.07
N GLU A 112 -8.72 2.53 2.22
CA GLU A 112 -8.78 3.65 3.16
C GLU A 112 -9.96 4.56 2.82
N GLY A 113 -10.12 4.93 1.55
CA GLY A 113 -11.22 5.77 1.10
C GLY A 113 -12.58 5.15 1.34
N ILE A 114 -12.74 3.85 1.08
CA ILE A 114 -13.97 3.11 1.37
C ILE A 114 -14.31 3.20 2.86
N LEU A 115 -13.33 2.99 3.73
CA LEU A 115 -13.53 3.10 5.19
C LEU A 115 -13.94 4.51 5.58
N HIS A 116 -13.25 5.54 5.08
CA HIS A 116 -13.53 6.93 5.42
C HIS A 116 -14.92 7.36 4.96
N VAL A 117 -15.34 6.99 3.74
CA VAL A 117 -16.70 7.24 3.26
C VAL A 117 -17.73 6.54 4.14
N THR A 118 -17.51 5.27 4.51
CA THR A 118 -18.41 4.53 5.39
C THR A 118 -18.53 5.15 6.78
N LEU A 119 -17.46 5.79 7.29
CA LEU A 119 -17.50 6.47 8.59
C LEU A 119 -18.15 7.86 8.51
N ALA A 120 -18.16 8.48 7.33
CA ALA A 120 -18.70 9.83 7.13
C ALA A 120 -20.24 9.80 6.92
N PHE A 121 -20.79 8.70 6.42
CA PHE A 121 -22.20 8.50 6.09
C PHE A 121 -22.79 7.29 6.80
#